data_ed4e474ededc4e29f5a450106825f137
#
_entry.id   ed4e474ededc4e29f5a450106825f137
#
_cell.length_a   1.000
_cell.length_b   1.000
_cell.length_c   1.000
_cell.angle_alpha   90.00
_cell.angle_beta   90.00
_cell.angle_gamma   90.00
#
_symmetry.space_group_name_H-M   'P 1'
#
loop_
_entity.id
_entity.type
_entity.pdbx_description
1 polymer ?
#
loop_
_entity_poly.entity_id
_entity_poly.type
_entity_poly.pdbx_seq_one_letter_code
_entity_poly.pdbx_strand_id
1 'polypeptide(L)'
;MSPSPSSTGATAAVPALTTRFAVVGNPENRRTTLFAAAVRTAGHAEPRVLAWHEVLRGHFAFRPGEFVRIDSPGENADVDRLLRDADDPARVEGTALWYRRFTAALREVTGAARRAGAVPSADAEDVAVMFDKRLCHARLAAAGVPVPPALTGPVGGWEELRRRLADAGVSRAFVKPAHGSSASGVMALTVAGPGRVRATTSVETAPDGRLFNSLRVRQYTSEREVAALVDALAPDGLHVERWLPKAAQAGRAADLRVVVVAGRATHAVVRTSRHPMTNLHLGGARGDLDAAREAIGRAGGSLGDALETAERAAACFPGTLCVGVDVLPGTRWRRFTVGEVNAFGDLLPGLTGLPGGGAEGLDTYAAQVAAVAARRWPLPAQGTAS
;
A
#
# COMPACT_ATOMS: atom_id res chain seq x y z
N MET A 1 -36.80 -37.15 55.59
CA MET A 1 -35.69 -37.10 54.63
C MET A 1 -35.98 -35.96 53.65
N SER A 2 -35.36 -34.80 53.88
CA SER A 2 -35.52 -33.60 53.05
C SER A 2 -34.31 -33.52 52.10
N PRO A 3 -34.48 -33.20 50.80
CA PRO A 3 -33.35 -33.01 49.91
C PRO A 3 -32.72 -31.62 50.05
N SER A 4 -31.39 -31.59 50.11
CA SER A 4 -30.59 -30.37 50.12
C SER A 4 -30.64 -29.63 48.76
N PRO A 5 -30.54 -28.29 48.74
CA PRO A 5 -30.50 -27.55 47.48
C PRO A 5 -29.10 -27.59 46.88
N SER A 6 -29.04 -27.97 45.61
CA SER A 6 -27.82 -27.89 44.76
C SER A 6 -27.46 -26.42 44.47
N SER A 7 -26.27 -26.00 44.89
CA SER A 7 -25.70 -24.71 44.56
C SER A 7 -25.24 -24.72 43.09
N THR A 8 -25.97 -24.01 42.25
CA THR A 8 -25.48 -23.60 40.90
C THR A 8 -24.43 -22.53 41.04
N GLY A 9 -23.16 -22.93 40.91
CA GLY A 9 -22.03 -21.98 40.82
C GLY A 9 -22.14 -21.17 39.54
N ALA A 10 -22.47 -19.88 39.67
CA ALA A 10 -22.34 -18.93 38.58
C ALA A 10 -20.85 -18.73 38.30
N THR A 11 -20.40 -19.28 37.16
CA THR A 11 -19.05 -18.98 36.64
C THR A 11 -19.05 -17.51 36.30
N ALA A 12 -18.36 -16.69 37.13
CA ALA A 12 -18.13 -15.29 36.84
C ALA A 12 -17.34 -15.21 35.50
N ALA A 13 -17.96 -14.62 34.48
CA ALA A 13 -17.32 -14.33 33.24
C ALA A 13 -16.14 -13.37 33.54
N VAL A 14 -14.91 -13.86 33.29
CA VAL A 14 -13.70 -13.01 33.33
C VAL A 14 -13.95 -11.86 32.38
N PRO A 15 -13.91 -10.59 32.83
CA PRO A 15 -14.13 -9.46 31.93
C PRO A 15 -13.09 -9.53 30.83
N ALA A 16 -13.54 -9.58 29.58
CA ALA A 16 -12.66 -9.50 28.43
C ALA A 16 -11.82 -8.23 28.59
N LEU A 17 -10.50 -8.38 28.67
CA LEU A 17 -9.57 -7.27 28.74
C LEU A 17 -9.83 -6.38 27.52
N THR A 18 -10.47 -5.23 27.73
CA THR A 18 -10.78 -4.28 26.67
C THR A 18 -9.47 -3.76 26.08
N THR A 19 -9.20 -4.11 24.84
CA THR A 19 -8.02 -3.59 24.12
C THR A 19 -8.10 -2.07 24.04
N ARG A 20 -7.06 -1.38 24.46
CA ARG A 20 -6.94 0.07 24.32
C ARG A 20 -6.28 0.37 22.97
N PHE A 21 -6.82 1.33 22.23
CA PHE A 21 -6.30 1.72 20.93
C PHE A 21 -5.74 3.14 20.97
N ALA A 22 -4.64 3.35 20.26
CA ALA A 22 -4.12 4.65 19.87
C ALA A 22 -3.90 4.66 18.34
N VAL A 23 -3.97 5.84 17.73
CA VAL A 23 -3.73 6.03 16.30
C VAL A 23 -2.68 7.12 16.14
N VAL A 24 -1.59 6.82 15.46
CA VAL A 24 -0.68 7.81 14.89
C VAL A 24 -1.19 8.13 13.49
N GLY A 25 -1.75 9.31 13.30
CA GLY A 25 -2.43 9.67 12.04
C GLY A 25 -2.82 11.14 12.02
N ASN A 26 -3.33 11.61 10.90
CA ASN A 26 -3.91 12.96 10.80
C ASN A 26 -5.37 12.91 11.26
N PRO A 27 -5.79 13.68 12.28
CA PRO A 27 -7.12 13.57 12.87
C PRO A 27 -8.28 13.77 11.88
N GLU A 28 -8.09 14.66 10.90
CA GLU A 28 -9.07 14.99 9.85
C GLU A 28 -9.13 13.94 8.73
N ASN A 29 -8.12 13.05 8.64
CA ASN A 29 -8.06 12.06 7.57
C ASN A 29 -9.14 10.99 7.75
N ARG A 30 -9.81 10.64 6.65
CA ARG A 30 -10.85 9.59 6.63
C ARG A 30 -10.36 8.24 7.14
N ARG A 31 -9.06 7.90 6.99
CA ARG A 31 -8.49 6.65 7.51
C ARG A 31 -8.56 6.63 9.03
N THR A 32 -8.14 7.72 9.68
CA THR A 32 -8.19 7.89 11.13
C THR A 32 -9.63 7.83 11.66
N THR A 33 -10.54 8.59 11.05
CA THR A 33 -11.94 8.66 11.49
C THR A 33 -12.71 7.35 11.29
N LEU A 34 -12.47 6.63 10.18
CA LEU A 34 -13.10 5.33 9.92
C LEU A 34 -12.58 4.24 10.86
N PHE A 35 -11.28 4.25 11.17
CA PHE A 35 -10.73 3.31 12.15
C PHE A 35 -11.29 3.60 13.56
N ALA A 36 -11.37 4.86 13.97
CA ALA A 36 -11.97 5.23 15.25
C ALA A 36 -13.45 4.79 15.32
N ALA A 37 -14.19 4.96 14.24
CA ALA A 37 -15.57 4.48 14.15
C ALA A 37 -15.65 2.94 14.28
N ALA A 38 -14.77 2.19 13.63
CA ALA A 38 -14.72 0.73 13.74
C ALA A 38 -14.40 0.26 15.17
N VAL A 39 -13.49 0.96 15.88
CA VAL A 39 -13.16 0.69 17.29
C VAL A 39 -14.38 0.88 18.18
N ARG A 40 -15.12 2.00 18.00
CA ARG A 40 -16.36 2.26 18.78
C ARG A 40 -17.44 1.23 18.47
N THR A 41 -17.66 0.93 17.21
CA THR A 41 -18.66 -0.07 16.78
C THR A 41 -18.37 -1.46 17.35
N ALA A 42 -17.08 -1.79 17.53
CA ALA A 42 -16.66 -3.03 18.19
C ALA A 42 -16.78 -3.01 19.72
N GLY A 43 -17.30 -1.93 20.32
CA GLY A 43 -17.53 -1.80 21.77
C GLY A 43 -16.28 -1.43 22.58
N HIS A 44 -15.21 -0.99 21.93
CA HIS A 44 -14.01 -0.49 22.61
C HIS A 44 -14.08 1.01 22.89
N ALA A 45 -13.26 1.49 23.82
CA ALA A 45 -13.12 2.91 24.11
C ALA A 45 -12.56 3.67 22.89
N GLU A 46 -12.93 4.95 22.77
CA GLU A 46 -12.42 5.86 21.74
C GLU A 46 -10.88 5.81 21.69
N PRO A 47 -10.27 5.59 20.51
CA PRO A 47 -8.82 5.58 20.39
C PRO A 47 -8.25 6.99 20.59
N ARG A 48 -7.11 7.08 21.26
CA ARG A 48 -6.35 8.33 21.31
C ARG A 48 -5.74 8.59 19.95
N VAL A 49 -5.84 9.81 19.43
CA VAL A 49 -5.19 10.21 18.19
C VAL A 49 -3.94 11.03 18.50
N LEU A 50 -2.81 10.59 17.98
CA LEU A 50 -1.51 11.25 18.03
C LEU A 50 -1.26 11.82 16.64
N ALA A 51 -1.47 13.13 16.49
CA ALA A 51 -1.39 13.79 15.20
C ALA A 51 0.03 13.79 14.65
N TRP A 52 0.21 13.45 13.37
CA TRP A 52 1.54 13.38 12.74
C TRP A 52 2.35 14.67 12.89
N HIS A 53 1.71 15.84 12.83
CA HIS A 53 2.42 17.11 13.00
C HIS A 53 3.02 17.29 14.41
N GLU A 54 2.38 16.73 15.46
CA GLU A 54 2.93 16.71 16.81
C GLU A 54 4.00 15.61 16.96
N VAL A 55 3.75 14.45 16.37
CA VAL A 55 4.69 13.33 16.37
C VAL A 55 6.04 13.73 15.74
N LEU A 56 6.00 14.42 14.60
CA LEU A 56 7.20 14.91 13.91
C LEU A 56 7.97 16.00 14.70
N ARG A 57 7.32 16.62 15.70
CA ARG A 57 7.95 17.55 16.66
C ARG A 57 8.42 16.87 17.95
N GLY A 58 8.24 15.55 18.08
CA GLY A 58 8.59 14.78 19.27
C GLY A 58 7.54 14.79 20.39
N HIS A 59 6.36 15.33 20.13
CA HIS A 59 5.28 15.46 21.12
C HIS A 59 4.34 14.25 21.08
N PHE A 60 4.79 13.11 21.60
CA PHE A 60 3.95 11.92 21.70
C PHE A 60 4.38 11.02 22.86
N ALA A 61 3.44 10.24 23.38
CA ALA A 61 3.67 9.22 24.39
C ALA A 61 2.67 8.08 24.25
N PHE A 62 3.13 6.85 24.49
CA PHE A 62 2.31 5.64 24.50
C PHE A 62 2.08 5.11 25.90
N ARG A 63 1.03 4.30 26.08
CA ARG A 63 0.67 3.68 27.36
C ARG A 63 0.87 2.17 27.27
N PRO A 64 1.22 1.51 28.38
CA PRO A 64 1.35 0.05 28.42
C PRO A 64 0.05 -0.64 27.95
N GLY A 65 0.17 -1.66 27.12
CA GLY A 65 -0.95 -2.46 26.62
C GLY A 65 -1.83 -1.77 25.58
N GLU A 66 -1.45 -0.58 25.07
CA GLU A 66 -2.11 0.01 23.90
C GLU A 66 -1.74 -0.74 22.62
N PHE A 67 -2.73 -0.97 21.76
CA PHE A 67 -2.46 -1.24 20.35
C PHE A 67 -2.35 0.09 19.61
N VAL A 68 -1.23 0.31 18.95
CA VAL A 68 -0.91 1.56 18.25
C VAL A 68 -1.06 1.36 16.74
N ARG A 69 -2.17 1.80 16.18
CA ARG A 69 -2.31 1.89 14.74
C ARG A 69 -1.44 3.02 14.20
N ILE A 70 -0.61 2.71 13.23
CA ILE A 70 0.15 3.72 12.48
C ILE A 70 -0.51 3.85 11.11
N ASP A 71 -0.85 5.08 10.75
CA ASP A 71 -1.48 5.40 9.46
C ASP A 71 -0.57 6.29 8.61
N SER A 72 -0.92 6.47 7.34
CA SER A 72 -0.18 7.32 6.43
C SER A 72 -0.15 8.78 6.93
N PRO A 73 1.00 9.47 6.86
CA PRO A 73 1.09 10.91 7.13
C PRO A 73 0.56 11.78 5.97
N GLY A 74 0.20 11.17 4.83
CA GLY A 74 -0.24 11.89 3.63
C GLY A 74 -1.57 12.64 3.81
N GLU A 75 -1.90 13.47 2.81
CA GLU A 75 -3.11 14.31 2.73
C GLU A 75 -3.19 15.41 3.82
N ASN A 76 -2.03 15.88 4.30
CA ASN A 76 -1.92 17.04 5.20
C ASN A 76 -0.71 17.88 4.78
N ALA A 77 -0.97 19.15 4.42
CA ALA A 77 0.05 20.04 3.86
C ALA A 77 1.14 20.41 4.88
N ASP A 78 0.79 20.58 6.16
CA ASP A 78 1.76 20.91 7.21
C ASP A 78 2.69 19.73 7.50
N VAL A 79 2.15 18.51 7.53
CA VAL A 79 2.94 17.28 7.66
C VAL A 79 3.85 17.10 6.46
N ASP A 80 3.35 17.33 5.24
CA ASP A 80 4.14 17.22 4.02
C ASP A 80 5.28 18.23 3.99
N ARG A 81 5.03 19.48 4.43
CA ARG A 81 6.07 20.52 4.58
C ARG A 81 7.15 20.08 5.58
N LEU A 82 6.78 19.50 6.73
CA LEU A 82 7.75 18.98 7.70
C LEU A 82 8.58 17.82 7.14
N LEU A 83 8.01 17.01 6.25
CA LEU A 83 8.69 15.83 5.70
C LEU A 83 9.58 16.14 4.49
N ARG A 84 9.24 17.10 3.63
CA ARG A 84 10.01 17.35 2.38
C ARG A 84 10.31 18.79 2.04
N ASP A 85 9.99 19.76 2.93
CA ASP A 85 10.20 21.21 2.72
C ASP A 85 9.51 21.73 1.43
N ALA A 86 8.38 21.14 1.02
CA ALA A 86 7.63 21.60 -0.15
C ALA A 86 6.42 22.42 0.28
N ASP A 87 6.23 23.58 -0.37
CA ASP A 87 5.10 24.46 -0.10
C ASP A 87 3.79 23.95 -0.72
N ASP A 88 3.90 23.13 -1.77
CA ASP A 88 2.75 22.56 -2.47
C ASP A 88 2.76 21.03 -2.38
N PRO A 89 1.73 20.41 -1.78
CA PRO A 89 1.63 18.95 -1.66
C PRO A 89 1.49 18.22 -3.00
N ALA A 90 1.10 18.90 -4.07
CA ALA A 90 1.03 18.33 -5.42
C ALA A 90 2.41 18.23 -6.09
N ARG A 91 3.46 18.81 -5.53
CA ARG A 91 4.82 18.73 -6.04
C ARG A 91 5.31 17.27 -6.04
N VAL A 92 5.98 16.86 -7.11
CA VAL A 92 6.41 15.45 -7.30
C VAL A 92 7.81 15.21 -6.76
N GLU A 93 8.71 16.19 -6.86
CA GLU A 93 10.10 16.09 -6.40
C GLU A 93 10.21 16.15 -4.87
N GLY A 94 11.37 15.76 -4.33
CA GLY A 94 11.67 15.77 -2.89
C GLY A 94 11.20 14.50 -2.16
N THR A 95 10.80 13.46 -2.89
CA THR A 95 10.30 12.21 -2.29
C THR A 95 11.37 11.44 -1.55
N ALA A 96 12.65 11.56 -1.92
CA ALA A 96 13.76 10.95 -1.19
C ALA A 96 13.97 11.59 0.20
N LEU A 97 13.81 12.91 0.32
CA LEU A 97 13.86 13.61 1.61
C LEU A 97 12.68 13.21 2.48
N TRP A 98 11.47 13.22 1.90
CA TRP A 98 10.25 12.78 2.55
C TRP A 98 10.42 11.37 3.14
N TYR A 99 10.91 10.43 2.35
CA TYR A 99 11.14 9.05 2.77
C TYR A 99 12.11 8.94 3.94
N ARG A 100 13.25 9.65 3.90
CA ARG A 100 14.24 9.62 4.98
C ARG A 100 13.65 10.13 6.30
N ARG A 101 12.96 11.28 6.26
CA ARG A 101 12.35 11.87 7.47
C ARG A 101 11.21 11.01 8.01
N PHE A 102 10.36 10.49 7.12
CA PHE A 102 9.26 9.62 7.50
C PHE A 102 9.73 8.31 8.14
N THR A 103 10.70 7.62 7.54
CA THR A 103 11.24 6.37 8.10
C THR A 103 11.98 6.59 9.41
N ALA A 104 12.65 7.72 9.59
CA ALA A 104 13.24 8.10 10.87
C ALA A 104 12.15 8.27 11.95
N ALA A 105 11.09 9.02 11.65
CA ALA A 105 9.96 9.20 12.57
C ALA A 105 9.26 7.87 12.89
N LEU A 106 9.10 6.97 11.92
CA LEU A 106 8.55 5.64 12.16
C LEU A 106 9.37 4.81 13.13
N ARG A 107 10.70 4.83 13.00
CA ARG A 107 11.60 4.14 13.95
C ARG A 107 11.46 4.69 15.37
N GLU A 108 11.37 5.99 15.53
CA GLU A 108 11.12 6.62 16.83
C GLU A 108 9.77 6.22 17.42
N VAL A 109 8.70 6.31 16.63
CA VAL A 109 7.33 5.94 17.04
C VAL A 109 7.25 4.47 17.45
N THR A 110 7.71 3.56 16.60
CA THR A 110 7.63 2.11 16.89
C THR A 110 8.53 1.71 18.04
N GLY A 111 9.72 2.32 18.15
CA GLY A 111 10.64 2.12 19.26
C GLY A 111 10.04 2.62 20.59
N ALA A 112 9.46 3.82 20.61
CA ALA A 112 8.81 4.38 21.80
C ALA A 112 7.58 3.56 22.21
N ALA A 113 6.75 3.11 21.24
CA ALA A 113 5.61 2.25 21.53
C ALA A 113 6.06 0.94 22.22
N ARG A 114 7.06 0.26 21.67
CA ARG A 114 7.60 -0.97 22.26
C ARG A 114 8.21 -0.75 23.66
N ARG A 115 8.98 0.33 23.85
CA ARG A 115 9.53 0.68 25.19
C ARG A 115 8.44 0.96 26.21
N ALA A 116 7.30 1.51 25.79
CA ALA A 116 6.14 1.74 26.66
C ALA A 116 5.31 0.46 26.91
N GLY A 117 5.64 -0.69 26.34
CA GLY A 117 4.84 -1.91 26.41
C GLY A 117 3.57 -1.84 25.55
N ALA A 118 3.55 -1.00 24.52
CA ALA A 118 2.50 -0.94 23.52
C ALA A 118 2.87 -1.76 22.27
N VAL A 119 1.86 -2.17 21.50
CA VAL A 119 2.05 -3.01 20.30
C VAL A 119 1.75 -2.18 19.05
N PRO A 120 2.75 -1.82 18.24
CA PRO A 120 2.53 -1.10 16.98
C PRO A 120 1.91 -2.02 15.92
N SER A 121 1.05 -1.45 15.07
CA SER A 121 0.40 -2.15 13.96
C SER A 121 1.34 -2.47 12.80
N ALA A 122 2.52 -1.87 12.78
CA ALA A 122 3.50 -2.05 11.74
C ALA A 122 4.92 -1.97 12.29
N ASP A 123 5.83 -2.75 11.70
CA ASP A 123 7.26 -2.63 11.92
C ASP A 123 7.83 -1.51 11.03
N ALA A 124 8.71 -0.69 11.59
CA ALA A 124 9.29 0.45 10.87
C ALA A 124 10.12 0.02 9.64
N GLU A 125 10.85 -1.07 9.73
CA GLU A 125 11.69 -1.56 8.63
C GLU A 125 10.85 -2.20 7.52
N ASP A 126 9.77 -2.91 7.86
CA ASP A 126 8.83 -3.42 6.88
C ASP A 126 8.17 -2.28 6.11
N VAL A 127 7.71 -1.23 6.82
CA VAL A 127 7.15 -0.03 6.18
C VAL A 127 8.20 0.69 5.32
N ALA A 128 9.43 0.84 5.81
CA ALA A 128 10.51 1.47 5.06
C ALA A 128 10.77 0.74 3.73
N VAL A 129 10.79 -0.60 3.75
CA VAL A 129 10.96 -1.39 2.52
C VAL A 129 9.77 -1.24 1.59
N MET A 130 8.52 -1.27 2.10
CA MET A 130 7.33 -1.07 1.25
C MET A 130 7.27 0.32 0.61
N PHE A 131 7.82 1.36 1.26
CA PHE A 131 7.89 2.72 0.74
C PHE A 131 9.06 2.97 -0.23
N ASP A 132 9.99 2.03 -0.39
CA ASP A 132 10.99 2.05 -1.48
C ASP A 132 10.66 0.93 -2.48
N LYS A 133 10.12 1.30 -3.64
CA LYS A 133 9.69 0.35 -4.69
C LYS A 133 10.80 -0.58 -5.14
N ARG A 134 12.06 -0.13 -5.08
CA ARG A 134 13.24 -0.93 -5.46
C ARG A 134 13.49 -2.01 -4.41
N LEU A 135 13.46 -1.65 -3.11
CA LEU A 135 13.66 -2.57 -2.00
C LEU A 135 12.49 -3.55 -1.87
N CYS A 136 11.26 -3.05 -2.01
CA CYS A 136 10.05 -3.87 -2.01
C CYS A 136 10.10 -4.93 -3.14
N HIS A 137 10.36 -4.49 -4.37
CA HIS A 137 10.53 -5.38 -5.52
C HIS A 137 11.62 -6.44 -5.28
N ALA A 138 12.79 -6.03 -4.79
CA ALA A 138 13.90 -6.95 -4.52
C ALA A 138 13.53 -7.99 -3.43
N ARG A 139 12.86 -7.58 -2.35
CA ARG A 139 12.39 -8.48 -1.29
C ARG A 139 11.38 -9.50 -1.80
N LEU A 140 10.39 -9.05 -2.57
CA LEU A 140 9.39 -9.93 -3.18
C LEU A 140 10.03 -10.94 -4.14
N ALA A 141 10.92 -10.46 -5.03
CA ALA A 141 11.64 -11.33 -5.97
C ALA A 141 12.49 -12.38 -5.26
N ALA A 142 13.23 -12.00 -4.22
CA ALA A 142 14.03 -12.92 -3.40
C ALA A 142 13.18 -13.99 -2.70
N ALA A 143 11.95 -13.66 -2.34
CA ALA A 143 10.98 -14.59 -1.76
C ALA A 143 10.22 -15.44 -2.82
N GLY A 144 10.57 -15.32 -4.11
CA GLY A 144 9.89 -16.04 -5.20
C GLY A 144 8.46 -15.57 -5.47
N VAL A 145 8.08 -14.39 -4.98
CA VAL A 145 6.79 -13.78 -5.35
C VAL A 145 6.91 -13.22 -6.76
N PRO A 146 5.98 -13.52 -7.67
CA PRO A 146 6.05 -13.01 -9.04
C PRO A 146 5.95 -11.47 -9.07
N VAL A 147 6.95 -10.81 -9.64
CA VAL A 147 7.00 -9.36 -9.86
C VAL A 147 7.38 -9.05 -11.32
N PRO A 148 7.05 -7.88 -11.87
CA PRO A 148 7.53 -7.50 -13.20
C PRO A 148 9.08 -7.48 -13.24
N PRO A 149 9.73 -7.95 -14.32
CA PRO A 149 11.16 -7.74 -14.47
C PRO A 149 11.53 -6.27 -14.37
N ALA A 150 12.56 -5.93 -13.59
CA ALA A 150 12.97 -4.55 -13.34
C ALA A 150 14.46 -4.35 -13.64
N LEU A 151 14.84 -3.10 -13.93
CA LEU A 151 16.26 -2.72 -14.01
C LEU A 151 16.85 -2.70 -12.59
N THR A 152 18.02 -3.30 -12.44
CA THR A 152 18.74 -3.33 -11.16
C THR A 152 19.67 -2.14 -11.04
N GLY A 153 19.79 -1.56 -9.82
CA GLY A 153 20.64 -0.40 -9.54
C GLY A 153 20.04 0.95 -9.98
N PRO A 154 20.73 2.05 -9.64
CA PRO A 154 20.23 3.41 -9.89
C PRO A 154 20.16 3.73 -11.37
N VAL A 155 19.26 4.64 -11.73
CA VAL A 155 19.14 5.26 -13.05
C VAL A 155 19.32 6.77 -12.84
N GLY A 156 20.40 7.33 -13.38
CA GLY A 156 20.82 8.71 -13.16
C GLY A 156 20.13 9.75 -14.04
N GLY A 157 19.35 9.32 -15.06
CA GLY A 157 18.65 10.23 -15.96
C GLY A 157 18.23 9.55 -17.27
N TRP A 158 17.76 10.36 -18.22
CA TRP A 158 17.18 9.89 -19.48
C TRP A 158 18.14 9.07 -20.34
N GLU A 159 19.35 9.57 -20.56
CA GLU A 159 20.30 8.89 -21.45
C GLU A 159 20.68 7.50 -20.91
N GLU A 160 20.89 7.40 -19.61
CA GLU A 160 21.16 6.09 -18.99
C GLU A 160 19.93 5.18 -19.05
N LEU A 161 18.74 5.70 -18.75
CA LEU A 161 17.49 4.96 -18.85
C LEU A 161 17.31 4.39 -20.26
N ARG A 162 17.45 5.24 -21.29
CA ARG A 162 17.26 4.87 -22.67
C ARG A 162 18.24 3.77 -23.11
N ARG A 163 19.53 3.94 -22.78
CA ARG A 163 20.56 2.94 -23.04
C ARG A 163 20.23 1.60 -22.38
N ARG A 164 19.92 1.60 -21.08
CA ARG A 164 19.64 0.37 -20.32
C ARG A 164 18.38 -0.34 -20.77
N LEU A 165 17.34 0.39 -21.19
CA LEU A 165 16.15 -0.22 -21.80
C LEU A 165 16.48 -0.89 -23.13
N ALA A 166 17.34 -0.27 -23.96
CA ALA A 166 17.79 -0.85 -25.21
C ALA A 166 18.62 -2.13 -24.97
N ASP A 167 19.60 -2.09 -24.05
CA ASP A 167 20.44 -3.24 -23.68
C ASP A 167 19.60 -4.41 -23.17
N ALA A 168 18.51 -4.12 -22.43
CA ALA A 168 17.57 -5.13 -21.91
C ALA A 168 16.51 -5.58 -22.96
N GLY A 169 16.48 -5.01 -24.14
CA GLY A 169 15.45 -5.28 -25.16
C GLY A 169 14.04 -4.88 -24.71
N VAL A 170 13.92 -3.87 -23.85
CA VAL A 170 12.64 -3.41 -23.27
C VAL A 170 12.19 -2.13 -23.98
N SER A 171 11.12 -2.24 -24.77
CA SER A 171 10.51 -1.09 -25.45
C SER A 171 9.36 -0.44 -24.67
N ARG A 172 8.86 -1.07 -23.59
CA ARG A 172 7.76 -0.57 -22.77
C ARG A 172 8.05 -0.81 -21.29
N ALA A 173 8.09 0.27 -20.52
CA ALA A 173 8.39 0.24 -19.09
C ALA A 173 7.47 1.15 -18.29
N PHE A 174 7.29 0.86 -17.01
CA PHE A 174 6.88 1.85 -16.02
C PHE A 174 8.13 2.44 -15.38
N VAL A 175 8.21 3.76 -15.37
CA VAL A 175 9.21 4.55 -14.64
C VAL A 175 8.49 5.18 -13.48
N LYS A 176 8.93 4.87 -12.27
CA LYS A 176 8.25 5.26 -11.02
C LYS A 176 9.27 5.94 -10.10
N PRO A 177 8.97 7.05 -9.43
CA PRO A 177 9.76 7.48 -8.29
C PRO A 177 9.92 6.34 -7.29
N ALA A 178 11.10 6.15 -6.75
CA ALA A 178 11.38 5.09 -5.78
C ALA A 178 10.46 5.21 -4.55
N HIS A 179 10.25 6.44 -4.10
CA HIS A 179 9.47 6.80 -2.93
C HIS A 179 8.26 7.64 -3.35
N GLY A 180 7.13 7.04 -3.61
CA GLY A 180 5.92 7.76 -4.02
C GLY A 180 4.68 6.95 -3.75
N SER A 181 3.56 7.62 -3.55
CA SER A 181 2.24 7.03 -3.38
C SER A 181 1.28 7.55 -4.44
N SER A 182 0.08 6.95 -4.52
CA SER A 182 -1.03 7.42 -5.36
C SER A 182 -0.70 7.61 -6.84
N ALA A 183 0.26 6.86 -7.38
CA ALA A 183 0.79 6.97 -8.74
C ALA A 183 1.43 8.35 -9.06
N SER A 184 1.78 9.15 -8.04
CA SER A 184 2.50 10.41 -8.25
C SER A 184 3.84 10.16 -8.94
N GLY A 185 4.12 10.91 -10.00
CA GLY A 185 5.36 10.77 -10.77
C GLY A 185 5.48 9.52 -11.63
N VAL A 186 4.49 8.64 -11.66
CA VAL A 186 4.54 7.40 -12.45
C VAL A 186 4.36 7.70 -13.93
N MET A 187 5.25 7.14 -14.77
CA MET A 187 5.17 7.22 -16.22
C MET A 187 5.06 5.83 -16.84
N ALA A 188 4.08 5.64 -17.71
CA ALA A 188 4.05 4.50 -18.64
C ALA A 188 4.78 4.92 -19.93
N LEU A 189 6.00 4.43 -20.09
CA LEU A 189 6.94 4.80 -21.14
C LEU A 189 6.96 3.76 -22.26
N THR A 190 6.92 4.24 -23.50
CA THR A 190 7.21 3.45 -24.71
C THR A 190 8.37 4.10 -25.46
N VAL A 191 9.38 3.31 -25.83
CA VAL A 191 10.53 3.71 -26.65
C VAL A 191 10.57 2.81 -27.87
N ALA A 192 10.36 3.39 -29.06
CA ALA A 192 10.28 2.64 -30.32
C ALA A 192 11.42 2.99 -31.28
N GLY A 193 12.56 3.44 -30.76
CA GLY A 193 13.76 3.87 -31.50
C GLY A 193 14.02 5.38 -31.33
N PRO A 194 15.11 5.90 -31.94
CA PRO A 194 15.49 7.30 -31.81
C PRO A 194 14.34 8.26 -32.16
N GLY A 195 14.08 9.25 -31.29
CA GLY A 195 13.01 10.26 -31.46
C GLY A 195 11.58 9.72 -31.34
N ARG A 196 11.38 8.40 -31.21
CA ARG A 196 10.02 7.80 -31.09
C ARG A 196 9.74 7.33 -29.68
N VAL A 197 9.35 8.27 -28.85
CA VAL A 197 9.01 8.05 -27.44
C VAL A 197 7.58 8.45 -27.15
N ARG A 198 6.97 7.83 -26.14
CA ARG A 198 5.69 8.23 -25.58
C ARG A 198 5.69 7.96 -24.08
N ALA A 199 5.47 8.99 -23.29
CA ALA A 199 5.21 8.87 -21.86
C ALA A 199 3.76 9.24 -21.56
N THR A 200 3.05 8.34 -20.87
CA THR A 200 1.69 8.59 -20.35
C THR A 200 1.82 8.74 -18.84
N THR A 201 1.47 9.90 -18.30
CA THR A 201 1.68 10.25 -16.89
C THR A 201 0.66 11.29 -16.42
N SER A 202 0.51 11.43 -15.09
CA SER A 202 -0.23 12.53 -14.46
C SER A 202 0.65 13.75 -14.15
N VAL A 203 1.95 13.71 -14.47
CA VAL A 203 2.89 14.80 -14.19
C VAL A 203 2.70 15.95 -15.16
N GLU A 204 2.67 17.17 -14.63
CA GLU A 204 2.71 18.42 -15.37
C GLU A 204 3.99 19.18 -15.02
N THR A 205 4.63 19.77 -16.04
CA THR A 205 5.78 20.65 -15.85
C THR A 205 5.30 22.11 -15.80
N ALA A 206 5.61 22.80 -14.72
CA ALA A 206 5.37 24.23 -14.61
C ALA A 206 6.38 25.05 -15.46
N PRO A 207 6.10 26.34 -15.75
CA PRO A 207 7.00 27.19 -16.53
C PRO A 207 8.42 27.32 -15.94
N ASP A 208 8.58 27.15 -14.64
CA ASP A 208 9.85 27.18 -13.92
C ASP A 208 10.56 25.81 -13.85
N GLY A 209 10.03 24.80 -14.55
CA GLY A 209 10.57 23.45 -14.62
C GLY A 209 10.18 22.51 -13.47
N ARG A 210 9.49 23.01 -12.43
CA ARG A 210 9.00 22.17 -11.33
C ARG A 210 7.91 21.21 -11.81
N LEU A 211 7.85 20.03 -11.17
CA LEU A 211 6.90 18.97 -11.52
C LEU A 211 5.75 18.92 -10.50
N PHE A 212 4.54 18.86 -11.01
CA PHE A 212 3.34 18.75 -10.18
C PHE A 212 2.50 17.55 -10.63
N ASN A 213 1.92 16.84 -9.65
CA ASN A 213 0.98 15.77 -9.92
C ASN A 213 -0.42 16.35 -10.19
N SER A 214 -1.02 15.93 -11.28
CA SER A 214 -2.34 16.34 -11.73
C SER A 214 -3.31 15.15 -11.67
N LEU A 215 -4.60 15.43 -11.56
CA LEU A 215 -5.64 14.41 -11.74
C LEU A 215 -5.87 14.05 -13.22
N ARG A 216 -5.23 14.79 -14.14
CA ARG A 216 -5.35 14.56 -15.59
C ARG A 216 -4.18 13.75 -16.10
N VAL A 217 -4.46 12.67 -16.79
CA VAL A 217 -3.44 11.88 -17.49
C VAL A 217 -3.11 12.55 -18.82
N ARG A 218 -1.83 12.80 -19.02
CA ARG A 218 -1.26 13.45 -20.24
C ARG A 218 -0.37 12.48 -21.01
N GLN A 219 -0.13 12.82 -22.28
CA GLN A 219 0.84 12.13 -23.12
C GLN A 219 1.88 13.11 -23.63
N TYR A 220 3.14 12.78 -23.40
CA TYR A 220 4.31 13.45 -23.94
C TYR A 220 4.91 12.60 -25.05
N THR A 221 5.16 13.18 -26.22
CA THR A 221 5.72 12.50 -27.39
C THR A 221 7.03 13.12 -27.88
N SER A 222 7.39 14.27 -27.33
CA SER A 222 8.69 14.88 -27.53
C SER A 222 9.73 14.21 -26.63
N GLU A 223 10.81 13.69 -27.21
CA GLU A 223 11.91 13.07 -26.46
C GLU A 223 12.53 14.06 -25.47
N ARG A 224 12.64 15.36 -25.85
CA ARG A 224 13.13 16.42 -24.98
C ARG A 224 12.26 16.59 -23.72
N GLU A 225 10.93 16.58 -23.88
CA GLU A 225 10.01 16.69 -22.73
C GLU A 225 10.08 15.46 -21.82
N VAL A 226 10.12 14.26 -22.41
CA VAL A 226 10.25 13.00 -21.67
C VAL A 226 11.59 12.95 -20.91
N ALA A 227 12.69 13.38 -21.56
CA ALA A 227 14.00 13.48 -20.93
C ALA A 227 13.95 14.43 -19.71
N ALA A 228 13.39 15.63 -19.89
CA ALA A 228 13.27 16.60 -18.79
C ALA A 228 12.49 16.05 -17.59
N LEU A 229 11.40 15.29 -17.83
CA LEU A 229 10.64 14.63 -16.76
C LEU A 229 11.48 13.58 -16.03
N VAL A 230 12.19 12.72 -16.76
CA VAL A 230 13.03 11.67 -16.18
C VAL A 230 14.19 12.27 -15.40
N ASP A 231 14.89 13.26 -15.98
CA ASP A 231 16.04 13.92 -15.38
C ASP A 231 15.67 14.66 -14.09
N ALA A 232 14.47 15.29 -14.05
CA ALA A 232 13.98 15.96 -12.85
C ALA A 232 13.61 14.98 -11.72
N LEU A 233 13.17 13.76 -12.04
CA LEU A 233 12.79 12.72 -11.06
C LEU A 233 13.96 11.85 -10.62
N ALA A 234 15.00 11.72 -11.44
CA ALA A 234 16.13 10.82 -11.17
C ALA A 234 16.88 11.09 -9.86
N PRO A 235 17.07 12.36 -9.40
CA PRO A 235 17.71 12.63 -8.12
C PRO A 235 17.02 12.02 -6.89
N ASP A 236 15.70 11.84 -6.94
CA ASP A 236 14.92 11.18 -5.88
C ASP A 236 14.96 9.65 -5.96
N GLY A 237 15.62 9.13 -7.01
CA GLY A 237 15.68 7.70 -7.33
C GLY A 237 14.49 7.20 -8.14
N LEU A 238 14.79 6.31 -9.08
CA LEU A 238 13.79 5.72 -9.95
C LEU A 238 13.74 4.20 -9.78
N HIS A 239 12.53 3.65 -9.82
CA HIS A 239 12.26 2.22 -10.05
C HIS A 239 11.74 2.06 -11.48
N VAL A 240 12.39 1.21 -12.26
CA VAL A 240 12.04 0.98 -13.67
C VAL A 240 11.71 -0.49 -13.85
N GLU A 241 10.49 -0.79 -14.22
CA GLU A 241 10.01 -2.15 -14.43
C GLU A 241 9.38 -2.33 -15.81
N ARG A 242 9.44 -3.54 -16.34
CA ARG A 242 8.81 -3.88 -17.61
C ARG A 242 7.29 -3.69 -17.52
N TRP A 243 6.71 -2.98 -18.45
CA TRP A 243 5.26 -2.84 -18.55
C TRP A 243 4.67 -4.15 -19.06
N LEU A 244 4.05 -4.91 -18.17
CA LEU A 244 3.38 -6.17 -18.50
C LEU A 244 1.99 -5.90 -19.08
N PRO A 245 1.59 -6.61 -20.15
CA PRO A 245 0.22 -6.60 -20.61
C PRO A 245 -0.72 -7.18 -19.54
N LYS A 246 -1.71 -6.40 -19.12
CA LYS A 246 -2.71 -6.78 -18.11
C LYS A 246 -3.99 -7.34 -18.75
N ALA A 247 -4.77 -8.07 -17.96
CA ALA A 247 -6.14 -8.41 -18.28
C ALA A 247 -6.99 -7.15 -18.49
N ALA A 248 -8.12 -7.32 -19.15
CA ALA A 248 -9.08 -6.26 -19.34
C ALA A 248 -10.48 -6.71 -18.90
N GLN A 249 -11.27 -5.77 -18.38
CA GLN A 249 -12.68 -5.91 -18.10
C GLN A 249 -13.44 -4.82 -18.84
N ALA A 250 -14.42 -5.19 -19.63
CA ALA A 250 -15.19 -4.26 -20.48
C ALA A 250 -14.29 -3.32 -21.32
N GLY A 251 -13.21 -3.85 -21.93
CA GLY A 251 -12.27 -3.08 -22.76
C GLY A 251 -11.33 -2.13 -21.99
N ARG A 252 -11.32 -2.18 -20.68
CA ARG A 252 -10.46 -1.35 -19.81
C ARG A 252 -9.40 -2.23 -19.13
N ALA A 253 -8.15 -1.76 -19.03
CA ALA A 253 -7.11 -2.46 -18.29
C ALA A 253 -7.58 -2.67 -16.84
N ALA A 254 -7.35 -3.88 -16.30
CA ALA A 254 -7.79 -4.26 -14.97
C ALA A 254 -6.62 -4.74 -14.10
N ASP A 255 -6.71 -4.45 -12.80
CA ASP A 255 -5.93 -5.09 -11.74
C ASP A 255 -6.82 -5.37 -10.52
N LEU A 256 -6.25 -6.08 -9.55
CA LEU A 256 -6.89 -6.37 -8.27
C LEU A 256 -6.14 -5.62 -7.17
N ARG A 257 -6.85 -4.87 -6.33
CA ARG A 257 -6.37 -4.45 -5.03
C ARG A 257 -6.87 -5.46 -4.01
N VAL A 258 -5.95 -6.20 -3.40
CA VAL A 258 -6.23 -7.16 -2.33
C VAL A 258 -5.76 -6.58 -1.00
N VAL A 259 -6.64 -6.56 0.00
CA VAL A 259 -6.26 -6.16 1.37
C VAL A 259 -6.01 -7.44 2.17
N VAL A 260 -4.82 -7.53 2.74
CA VAL A 260 -4.39 -8.64 3.60
C VAL A 260 -4.35 -8.13 5.03
N VAL A 261 -5.13 -8.74 5.93
CA VAL A 261 -5.18 -8.42 7.36
C VAL A 261 -4.72 -9.62 8.16
N ALA A 262 -3.74 -9.43 9.04
CA ALA A 262 -3.15 -10.50 9.85
C ALA A 262 -2.77 -11.75 9.00
N GLY A 263 -2.13 -11.52 7.86
CA GLY A 263 -1.66 -12.56 6.96
C GLY A 263 -2.71 -13.21 6.05
N ARG A 264 -3.98 -12.80 6.12
CA ARG A 264 -5.07 -13.35 5.29
C ARG A 264 -5.65 -12.32 4.33
N ALA A 265 -5.89 -12.71 3.08
CA ALA A 265 -6.59 -11.90 2.09
C ALA A 265 -8.07 -11.79 2.46
N THR A 266 -8.46 -10.67 3.04
CA THR A 266 -9.80 -10.46 3.58
C THR A 266 -10.72 -9.70 2.63
N HIS A 267 -10.18 -8.81 1.80
CA HIS A 267 -10.96 -7.96 0.89
C HIS A 267 -10.27 -7.89 -0.46
N ALA A 268 -11.05 -7.77 -1.52
CA ALA A 268 -10.53 -7.53 -2.86
C ALA A 268 -11.47 -6.65 -3.67
N VAL A 269 -10.90 -5.83 -4.54
CA VAL A 269 -11.64 -5.03 -5.51
C VAL A 269 -10.92 -5.04 -6.85
N VAL A 270 -11.67 -5.15 -7.94
CA VAL A 270 -11.16 -4.90 -9.29
C VAL A 270 -11.09 -3.41 -9.51
N ARG A 271 -9.94 -2.92 -10.01
CA ARG A 271 -9.80 -1.55 -10.48
C ARG A 271 -9.64 -1.56 -12.00
N THR A 272 -10.34 -0.70 -12.70
CA THR A 272 -10.28 -0.63 -14.17
C THR A 272 -9.93 0.78 -14.63
N SER A 273 -9.19 0.91 -15.73
CA SER A 273 -8.83 2.20 -16.32
C SER A 273 -8.71 2.12 -17.85
N ARG A 274 -8.98 3.24 -18.52
CA ARG A 274 -8.66 3.42 -19.94
C ARG A 274 -7.17 3.72 -20.16
N HIS A 275 -6.45 4.06 -19.09
CA HIS A 275 -5.02 4.34 -19.08
C HIS A 275 -4.23 3.14 -18.56
N PRO A 276 -2.91 3.08 -18.77
CA PRO A 276 -2.06 2.02 -18.22
C PRO A 276 -2.08 1.94 -16.70
N MET A 277 -2.21 3.10 -16.01
CA MET A 277 -2.40 3.19 -14.56
C MET A 277 -3.85 2.95 -14.22
N THR A 278 -4.11 2.03 -13.29
CA THR A 278 -5.46 1.63 -12.84
C THR A 278 -5.87 2.30 -11.53
N ASN A 279 -5.09 3.28 -11.07
CA ASN A 279 -5.37 4.03 -9.85
C ASN A 279 -6.72 4.76 -9.95
N LEU A 280 -7.56 4.62 -8.91
CA LEU A 280 -8.89 5.24 -8.85
C LEU A 280 -8.84 6.77 -8.89
N HIS A 281 -7.80 7.39 -8.31
CA HIS A 281 -7.62 8.85 -8.32
C HIS A 281 -7.29 9.42 -9.71
N LEU A 282 -6.84 8.58 -10.64
CA LEU A 282 -6.51 8.97 -12.02
C LEU A 282 -7.63 8.58 -13.03
N GLY A 283 -8.89 8.64 -12.61
CA GLY A 283 -10.03 8.29 -13.46
C GLY A 283 -10.24 6.79 -13.62
N GLY A 284 -9.64 5.98 -12.76
CA GLY A 284 -9.98 4.58 -12.60
C GLY A 284 -11.38 4.41 -12.01
N ALA A 285 -11.98 3.25 -12.21
CA ALA A 285 -13.25 2.86 -11.63
C ALA A 285 -13.16 1.49 -10.95
N ARG A 286 -14.04 1.27 -9.97
CA ARG A 286 -14.24 -0.09 -9.44
C ARG A 286 -14.86 -0.93 -10.55
N GLY A 287 -14.30 -2.11 -10.77
CA GLY A 287 -14.83 -3.13 -11.66
C GLY A 287 -15.69 -4.13 -10.91
N ASP A 288 -16.05 -5.18 -11.59
CA ASP A 288 -16.87 -6.29 -11.12
C ASP A 288 -15.98 -7.46 -10.74
N LEU A 289 -15.99 -7.84 -9.45
CA LEU A 289 -15.17 -8.94 -8.92
C LEU A 289 -15.72 -10.31 -9.33
N ASP A 290 -17.05 -10.46 -9.47
CA ASP A 290 -17.65 -11.71 -9.88
C ASP A 290 -17.37 -12.00 -11.36
N ALA A 291 -17.46 -10.99 -12.21
CA ALA A 291 -17.05 -11.10 -13.61
C ALA A 291 -15.54 -11.43 -13.75
N ALA A 292 -14.69 -10.89 -12.86
CA ALA A 292 -13.28 -11.25 -12.83
C ALA A 292 -13.08 -12.72 -12.39
N ARG A 293 -13.80 -13.18 -11.34
CA ARG A 293 -13.78 -14.57 -10.87
C ARG A 293 -14.16 -15.54 -12.00
N GLU A 294 -15.24 -15.24 -12.72
CA GLU A 294 -15.65 -16.03 -13.88
C GLU A 294 -14.61 -16.04 -14.99
N ALA A 295 -13.98 -14.89 -15.29
CA ALA A 295 -12.97 -14.78 -16.33
C ALA A 295 -11.71 -15.59 -15.96
N ILE A 296 -11.30 -15.59 -14.68
CA ILE A 296 -10.22 -16.42 -14.15
C ILE A 296 -10.61 -17.92 -14.27
N GLY A 297 -11.83 -18.29 -13.88
CA GLY A 297 -12.33 -19.67 -13.99
C GLY A 297 -12.33 -20.18 -15.43
N ARG A 298 -12.82 -19.38 -16.38
CA ARG A 298 -12.74 -19.70 -17.82
C ARG A 298 -11.31 -19.85 -18.34
N ALA A 299 -10.34 -19.21 -17.68
CA ALA A 299 -8.92 -19.37 -18.00
C ALA A 299 -8.26 -20.60 -17.35
N GLY A 300 -9.02 -21.36 -16.55
CA GLY A 300 -8.56 -22.57 -15.85
C GLY A 300 -7.86 -22.30 -14.52
N GLY A 301 -8.04 -21.13 -13.92
CA GLY A 301 -7.54 -20.76 -12.58
C GLY A 301 -8.68 -20.49 -11.59
N SER A 302 -8.34 -19.98 -10.43
CA SER A 302 -9.27 -19.54 -9.39
C SER A 302 -8.92 -18.11 -8.89
N LEU A 303 -9.90 -17.39 -8.33
CA LEU A 303 -9.61 -16.14 -7.63
C LEU A 303 -8.66 -16.40 -6.45
N GLY A 304 -8.72 -17.60 -5.86
CA GLY A 304 -7.79 -18.04 -4.81
C GLY A 304 -6.33 -17.90 -5.19
N ASP A 305 -5.96 -18.15 -6.45
CA ASP A 305 -4.57 -18.03 -6.92
C ASP A 305 -4.06 -16.55 -6.82
N ALA A 306 -4.95 -15.59 -7.08
CA ALA A 306 -4.64 -14.17 -6.93
C ALA A 306 -4.54 -13.78 -5.45
N LEU A 307 -5.44 -14.32 -4.60
CA LEU A 307 -5.45 -14.06 -3.16
C LEU A 307 -4.20 -14.67 -2.50
N GLU A 308 -3.82 -15.89 -2.84
CA GLU A 308 -2.59 -16.54 -2.37
C GLU A 308 -1.35 -15.75 -2.79
N THR A 309 -1.32 -15.24 -4.03
CA THR A 309 -0.22 -14.37 -4.48
C THR A 309 -0.10 -13.13 -3.59
N ALA A 310 -1.23 -12.52 -3.18
CA ALA A 310 -1.24 -11.37 -2.28
C ALA A 310 -0.82 -11.75 -0.85
N GLU A 311 -1.24 -12.92 -0.34
CA GLU A 311 -0.83 -13.41 0.99
C GLU A 311 0.66 -13.72 1.03
N ARG A 312 1.23 -14.33 -0.01
CA ARG A 312 2.68 -14.53 -0.14
C ARG A 312 3.46 -13.24 -0.17
N ALA A 313 2.93 -12.20 -0.84
CA ALA A 313 3.54 -10.87 -0.82
C ALA A 313 3.49 -10.24 0.58
N ALA A 314 2.35 -10.36 1.29
CA ALA A 314 2.19 -9.88 2.65
C ALA A 314 3.10 -10.60 3.65
N ALA A 315 3.34 -11.91 3.45
CA ALA A 315 4.24 -12.71 4.28
C ALA A 315 5.70 -12.24 4.22
N CYS A 316 6.10 -11.47 3.20
CA CYS A 316 7.39 -10.79 3.17
C CYS A 316 7.50 -9.63 4.18
N PHE A 317 6.39 -9.22 4.80
CA PHE A 317 6.29 -8.09 5.74
C PHE A 317 5.55 -8.50 7.02
N PRO A 318 6.08 -9.48 7.77
CA PRO A 318 5.36 -10.13 8.87
C PRO A 318 5.11 -9.18 10.05
N GLY A 319 5.85 -8.09 10.14
CA GLY A 319 5.67 -7.06 11.17
C GLY A 319 4.54 -6.07 10.88
N THR A 320 3.71 -6.27 9.85
CA THR A 320 2.65 -5.33 9.45
C THR A 320 1.26 -5.97 9.45
N LEU A 321 0.35 -5.46 10.29
CA LEU A 321 -1.01 -5.98 10.45
C LEU A 321 -1.82 -5.98 9.15
N CYS A 322 -1.71 -4.91 8.38
CA CYS A 322 -2.57 -4.69 7.21
C CYS A 322 -1.77 -4.11 6.05
N VAL A 323 -1.78 -4.79 4.93
CA VAL A 323 -1.19 -4.32 3.67
C VAL A 323 -2.22 -4.36 2.54
N GLY A 324 -2.06 -3.45 1.58
CA GLY A 324 -2.81 -3.48 0.32
C GLY A 324 -1.88 -3.93 -0.82
N VAL A 325 -2.21 -5.04 -1.47
CA VAL A 325 -1.40 -5.62 -2.54
C VAL A 325 -2.05 -5.35 -3.89
N ASP A 326 -1.29 -4.77 -4.81
CA ASP A 326 -1.68 -4.61 -6.21
C ASP A 326 -1.30 -5.86 -6.99
N VAL A 327 -2.28 -6.68 -7.30
CA VAL A 327 -2.10 -7.89 -8.09
C VAL A 327 -2.49 -7.62 -9.54
N LEU A 328 -1.56 -7.86 -10.45
CA LEU A 328 -1.69 -7.64 -11.89
C LEU A 328 -2.01 -8.96 -12.58
N PRO A 329 -3.27 -9.23 -12.94
CA PRO A 329 -3.59 -10.39 -13.76
C PRO A 329 -3.06 -10.16 -15.17
N GLY A 330 -2.31 -11.12 -15.69
CA GLY A 330 -1.83 -11.11 -17.06
C GLY A 330 -2.98 -11.24 -18.07
N THR A 331 -2.70 -11.07 -19.35
CA THR A 331 -3.70 -11.20 -20.41
C THR A 331 -4.50 -12.49 -20.27
N ARG A 332 -5.81 -12.42 -20.53
CA ARG A 332 -6.77 -13.53 -20.36
C ARG A 332 -6.92 -14.00 -18.90
N TRP A 333 -6.60 -13.12 -17.90
CA TRP A 333 -6.75 -13.43 -16.47
C TRP A 333 -5.90 -14.61 -15.99
N ARG A 334 -4.79 -14.87 -16.64
CA ARG A 334 -3.82 -15.89 -16.27
C ARG A 334 -2.57 -15.26 -15.67
N ARG A 335 -1.92 -15.96 -14.74
CA ARG A 335 -0.70 -15.54 -14.05
C ARG A 335 -0.90 -14.22 -13.31
N PHE A 336 -0.65 -14.25 -12.05
CA PHE A 336 -0.78 -13.10 -11.16
C PHE A 336 0.62 -12.61 -10.78
N THR A 337 0.83 -11.31 -10.91
CA THR A 337 2.12 -10.66 -10.64
C THR A 337 1.87 -9.52 -9.68
N VAL A 338 2.72 -9.33 -8.67
CA VAL A 338 2.58 -8.23 -7.71
C VAL A 338 3.22 -6.98 -8.29
N GLY A 339 2.43 -5.92 -8.43
CA GLY A 339 2.89 -4.61 -8.92
C GLY A 339 3.37 -3.68 -7.81
N GLU A 340 2.75 -3.79 -6.61
CA GLU A 340 3.07 -2.95 -5.45
C GLU A 340 2.50 -3.56 -4.17
N VAL A 341 3.16 -3.32 -3.03
CA VAL A 341 2.64 -3.58 -1.69
C VAL A 341 2.57 -2.26 -0.93
N ASN A 342 1.38 -1.95 -0.39
CA ASN A 342 1.08 -0.69 0.28
C ASN A 342 0.93 -0.90 1.79
N ALA A 343 1.76 -0.25 2.59
CA ALA A 343 1.96 -0.49 4.02
C ALA A 343 0.74 -0.25 4.92
N PHE A 344 -0.20 0.61 4.50
CA PHE A 344 -1.35 1.01 5.33
C PHE A 344 -2.68 0.48 4.80
N GLY A 345 -2.64 -0.60 4.00
CA GLY A 345 -3.84 -1.13 3.34
C GLY A 345 -4.39 -0.14 2.30
N ASP A 346 -5.70 0.03 2.28
CA ASP A 346 -6.35 1.00 1.39
C ASP A 346 -7.59 1.64 2.04
N LEU A 347 -7.94 2.83 1.55
CA LEU A 347 -9.20 3.49 1.83
C LEU A 347 -10.23 3.02 0.78
N LEU A 348 -10.97 1.96 1.11
CA LEU A 348 -12.00 1.37 0.23
C LEU A 348 -13.38 1.41 0.93
N PRO A 349 -14.01 2.60 1.04
CA PRO A 349 -15.31 2.72 1.71
C PRO A 349 -16.36 1.81 1.07
N GLY A 350 -17.14 1.13 1.92
CA GLY A 350 -18.21 0.25 1.48
C GLY A 350 -17.74 -1.09 0.89
N LEU A 351 -16.45 -1.42 0.98
CA LEU A 351 -15.96 -2.76 0.65
C LEU A 351 -16.12 -3.67 1.86
N THR A 352 -16.83 -4.79 1.68
CA THR A 352 -17.01 -5.83 2.69
C THR A 352 -16.09 -7.02 2.44
N GLY A 353 -15.83 -7.78 3.50
CA GLY A 353 -14.96 -8.95 3.45
C GLY A 353 -15.43 -10.02 2.45
N LEU A 354 -14.45 -10.68 1.86
CA LEU A 354 -14.66 -11.79 0.92
C LEU A 354 -15.27 -13.00 1.63
N PRO A 355 -16.16 -13.76 0.97
CA PRO A 355 -16.61 -15.07 1.46
C PRO A 355 -15.40 -15.99 1.69
N GLY A 356 -15.33 -16.63 2.87
CA GLY A 356 -14.21 -17.47 3.30
C GLY A 356 -12.93 -16.73 3.69
N GLY A 357 -12.93 -15.38 3.63
CA GLY A 357 -11.79 -14.54 4.01
C GLY A 357 -11.63 -14.32 5.52
N GLY A 358 -12.65 -14.68 6.31
CA GLY A 358 -12.68 -14.52 7.77
C GLY A 358 -12.89 -13.07 8.23
N ALA A 359 -13.46 -12.24 7.36
CA ALA A 359 -13.88 -10.88 7.63
C ALA A 359 -15.23 -10.56 6.94
N GLU A 360 -16.08 -11.59 6.78
CA GLU A 360 -17.37 -11.46 6.13
C GLU A 360 -18.25 -10.42 6.85
N GLY A 361 -18.85 -9.52 6.08
CA GLY A 361 -19.69 -8.44 6.62
C GLY A 361 -18.92 -7.28 7.28
N LEU A 362 -17.61 -7.40 7.47
CA LEU A 362 -16.77 -6.35 8.03
C LEU A 362 -16.15 -5.50 6.90
N ASP A 363 -15.96 -4.21 7.16
CA ASP A 363 -15.08 -3.41 6.34
C ASP A 363 -13.59 -3.63 6.70
N THR A 364 -12.68 -3.00 5.96
CA THR A 364 -11.24 -3.19 6.16
C THR A 364 -10.74 -2.73 7.52
N TYR A 365 -11.38 -1.75 8.17
CA TYR A 365 -11.01 -1.25 9.50
C TYR A 365 -11.58 -2.13 10.60
N ALA A 366 -12.84 -2.54 10.48
CA ALA A 366 -13.48 -3.47 11.40
C ALA A 366 -12.76 -4.83 11.40
N ALA A 367 -12.28 -5.29 10.23
CA ALA A 367 -11.48 -6.51 10.13
C ALA A 367 -10.14 -6.41 10.90
N GLN A 368 -9.48 -5.24 10.87
CA GLN A 368 -8.26 -5.01 11.64
C GLN A 368 -8.54 -4.99 13.15
N VAL A 369 -9.59 -4.29 13.59
CA VAL A 369 -10.02 -4.27 15.00
C VAL A 369 -10.35 -5.69 15.47
N ALA A 370 -11.11 -6.45 14.70
CA ALA A 370 -11.46 -7.84 15.01
C ALA A 370 -10.22 -8.75 15.10
N ALA A 371 -9.22 -8.56 14.21
CA ALA A 371 -7.99 -9.33 14.25
C ALA A 371 -7.18 -9.07 15.54
N VAL A 372 -7.11 -7.82 15.98
CA VAL A 372 -6.43 -7.41 17.21
C VAL A 372 -7.19 -7.93 18.43
N ALA A 373 -8.50 -7.74 18.50
CA ALA A 373 -9.33 -8.20 19.61
C ALA A 373 -9.30 -9.74 19.76
N ALA A 374 -9.25 -10.47 18.65
CA ALA A 374 -9.08 -11.92 18.63
C ALA A 374 -7.64 -12.39 18.85
N ARG A 375 -6.69 -11.50 19.18
CA ARG A 375 -5.26 -11.79 19.36
C ARG A 375 -4.61 -12.50 18.17
N ARG A 376 -5.11 -12.27 16.95
CA ARG A 376 -4.50 -12.74 15.71
C ARG A 376 -3.33 -11.86 15.28
N TRP A 377 -3.01 -10.83 16.06
CA TRP A 377 -1.89 -9.94 15.87
C TRP A 377 -1.22 -9.61 17.22
N PRO A 378 0.12 -9.55 17.35
CA PRO A 378 1.09 -9.84 16.27
C PRO A 378 1.02 -11.31 15.82
N LEU A 379 1.43 -11.57 14.57
CA LEU A 379 1.51 -12.93 14.06
C LEU A 379 2.49 -13.74 14.92
N PRO A 380 2.20 -15.00 15.23
CA PRO A 380 3.16 -15.88 15.90
C PRO A 380 4.44 -15.96 15.06
N ALA A 381 5.61 -15.89 15.73
CA ALA A 381 6.87 -16.07 15.04
C ALA A 381 6.81 -17.39 14.24
N GLN A 382 7.07 -17.31 12.94
CA GLN A 382 7.22 -18.52 12.13
C GLN A 382 8.44 -19.25 12.70
N GLY A 383 8.21 -20.43 13.28
CA GLY A 383 9.29 -21.28 13.71
C GLY A 383 10.22 -21.51 12.51
N THR A 384 11.49 -21.15 12.68
CA THR A 384 12.52 -21.55 11.73
C THR A 384 12.45 -23.08 11.64
N ALA A 385 11.89 -23.57 10.52
CA ALA A 385 12.00 -24.98 10.19
C ALA A 385 13.50 -25.27 10.10
N SER A 386 13.99 -25.99 11.11
CA SER A 386 15.34 -26.52 11.22
C SER A 386 15.56 -27.66 10.23
#